data_8c5b32a882c97d8bc3ae7a6357c6f6ee
#
_entry.id   8c5b32a882c97d8bc3ae7a6357c6f6ee
#
_cell.length_a   1.000
_cell.length_b   1.000
_cell.length_c   1.000
_cell.angle_alpha   90.00
_cell.angle_beta   90.00
_cell.angle_gamma   90.00
#
_symmetry.space_group_name_H-M   'P 1'
#
loop_
_entity.id
_entity.type
_entity.pdbx_description
1 polymer ?
#
loop_
_entity_poly.entity_id
_entity_poly.type
_entity_poly.pdbx_seq_one_letter_code
_entity_poly.pdbx_strand_id
1 'polypeptide(L)'
;MSDRSYLQWPFLEPAHRSLAAEIDTWAAAHIPALVAREHEDLDGTCIGLVRALGEAGFTRYAVPASGGGKLDKLDVRSLCLIRETLGRHHALADFAFAIQGLGSGPISLFGSQAQQQQFLQPVAAG
;
A
#
# COMPACT_ATOMS: atom_id res chain seq x y z
N MET A 1 17.76 -14.72 4.71
CA MET A 1 17.73 -13.29 5.09
C MET A 1 17.71 -12.51 3.78
N SER A 2 16.70 -11.68 3.52
CA SER A 2 16.65 -10.94 2.24
C SER A 2 17.64 -9.77 2.29
N ASP A 3 18.32 -9.52 1.15
CA ASP A 3 19.22 -8.39 0.99
C ASP A 3 18.42 -7.08 1.07
N ARG A 4 18.86 -6.15 1.91
CA ARG A 4 18.28 -4.82 2.11
C ARG A 4 19.26 -3.69 1.75
N SER A 5 20.40 -4.02 1.12
CA SER A 5 21.43 -3.03 0.78
C SER A 5 20.90 -1.94 -0.15
N TYR A 6 19.87 -2.25 -0.96
CA TYR A 6 19.20 -1.29 -1.83
C TYR A 6 18.63 -0.06 -1.08
N LEU A 7 18.29 -0.20 0.20
CA LEU A 7 17.82 0.94 1.02
C LEU A 7 18.88 2.04 1.19
N GLN A 8 20.14 1.74 0.91
CA GLN A 8 21.24 2.72 0.92
C GLN A 8 21.48 3.37 -0.44
N TRP A 9 20.72 3.01 -1.47
CA TRP A 9 20.89 3.60 -2.79
C TRP A 9 20.58 5.10 -2.78
N PRO A 10 21.30 5.89 -3.59
CA PRO A 10 21.31 7.37 -3.46
C PRO A 10 19.96 8.02 -3.83
N PHE A 11 19.08 7.33 -4.56
CA PHE A 11 17.76 7.85 -4.89
C PHE A 11 16.69 7.58 -3.82
N LEU A 12 17.03 6.86 -2.74
CA LEU A 12 16.15 6.67 -1.58
C LEU A 12 16.52 7.65 -0.47
N GLU A 13 15.55 8.45 -0.09
CA GLU A 13 15.65 9.47 0.95
C GLU A 13 15.42 8.88 2.36
N PRO A 14 15.75 9.60 3.44
CA PRO A 14 15.48 9.12 4.81
C PRO A 14 14.02 8.72 5.04
N ALA A 15 13.06 9.47 4.46
CA ALA A 15 11.63 9.17 4.57
C ALA A 15 11.26 7.79 3.97
N HIS A 16 11.91 7.41 2.87
CA HIS A 16 11.71 6.09 2.26
C HIS A 16 12.22 4.96 3.16
N ARG A 17 13.36 5.15 3.80
CA ARG A 17 13.92 4.18 4.75
C ARG A 17 13.04 4.03 6.00
N SER A 18 12.50 5.14 6.50
CA SER A 18 11.55 5.12 7.61
C SER A 18 10.26 4.39 7.24
N LEU A 19 9.71 4.65 6.05
CA LEU A 19 8.53 3.94 5.52
C LEU A 19 8.78 2.44 5.41
N ALA A 20 9.92 2.02 4.87
CA ALA A 20 10.26 0.60 4.73
C ALA A 20 10.36 -0.10 6.11
N ALA A 21 10.90 0.57 7.12
CA ALA A 21 10.96 0.04 8.48
C ALA A 21 9.57 -0.02 9.15
N GLU A 22 8.76 1.02 8.97
CA GLU A 22 7.40 1.10 9.51
C GLU A 22 6.52 -0.02 8.98
N ILE A 23 6.47 -0.19 7.64
CA ILE A 23 5.64 -1.23 7.05
C ILE A 23 6.16 -2.64 7.34
N ASP A 24 7.46 -2.84 7.44
CA ASP A 24 8.04 -4.14 7.80
C ASP A 24 7.63 -4.56 9.23
N THR A 25 7.68 -3.61 10.16
CA THR A 25 7.26 -3.84 11.54
C THR A 25 5.76 -4.15 11.61
N TRP A 26 4.95 -3.37 10.91
CA TRP A 26 3.50 -3.58 10.85
C TRP A 26 3.16 -4.94 10.21
N ALA A 27 3.78 -5.27 9.09
CA ALA A 27 3.53 -6.50 8.36
C ALA A 27 3.87 -7.75 9.19
N ALA A 28 5.02 -7.73 9.89
CA ALA A 28 5.40 -8.82 10.78
C ALA A 28 4.39 -9.05 11.90
N ALA A 29 3.80 -7.97 12.43
CA ALA A 29 2.84 -8.05 13.53
C ALA A 29 1.43 -8.48 13.09
N HIS A 30 0.99 -8.09 11.89
CA HIS A 30 -0.44 -8.20 11.51
C HIS A 30 -0.71 -9.22 10.41
N ILE A 31 0.16 -9.36 9.40
CA ILE A 31 -0.11 -10.23 8.24
C ILE A 31 -0.37 -11.69 8.63
N PRO A 32 0.40 -12.33 9.54
CA PRO A 32 0.16 -13.74 9.86
C PRO A 32 -1.27 -14.03 10.33
N ALA A 33 -1.85 -13.14 11.14
CA ALA A 33 -3.23 -13.30 11.62
C ALA A 33 -4.26 -13.01 10.51
N LEU A 34 -3.99 -12.01 9.67
CA LEU A 34 -4.88 -11.61 8.58
C LEU A 34 -5.03 -12.68 7.51
N VAL A 35 -3.96 -13.43 7.21
CA VAL A 35 -3.97 -14.46 6.16
C VAL A 35 -4.23 -15.88 6.70
N ALA A 36 -4.45 -16.05 8.00
CA ALA A 36 -4.57 -17.35 8.63
C ALA A 36 -5.68 -18.24 8.03
N ARG A 37 -6.72 -17.63 7.46
CA ARG A 37 -7.87 -18.29 6.86
C ARG A 37 -7.98 -18.14 5.34
N GLU A 38 -6.90 -17.76 4.66
CA GLU A 38 -6.93 -17.47 3.22
C GLU A 38 -7.43 -18.67 2.38
N HIS A 39 -7.13 -19.89 2.77
CA HIS A 39 -7.57 -21.10 2.06
C HIS A 39 -9.05 -21.44 2.29
N GLU A 40 -9.66 -20.90 3.34
CA GLU A 40 -11.06 -21.13 3.69
C GLU A 40 -11.95 -20.00 3.15
N ASP A 41 -11.45 -18.76 3.20
CA ASP A 41 -12.17 -17.54 2.84
C ASP A 41 -11.20 -16.52 2.20
N LEU A 42 -10.93 -16.72 0.91
CA LEU A 42 -10.03 -15.84 0.16
C LEU A 42 -10.57 -14.41 0.05
N ASP A 43 -11.85 -14.26 -0.26
CA ASP A 43 -12.47 -12.94 -0.45
C ASP A 43 -12.48 -12.13 0.86
N GLY A 44 -12.88 -12.77 1.96
CA GLY A 44 -12.84 -12.13 3.27
C GLY A 44 -11.43 -11.77 3.71
N THR A 45 -10.44 -12.60 3.38
CA THR A 45 -9.02 -12.32 3.63
C THR A 45 -8.53 -11.10 2.83
N CYS A 46 -8.87 -11.02 1.54
CA CYS A 46 -8.53 -9.85 0.71
C CYS A 46 -9.15 -8.55 1.25
N ILE A 47 -10.43 -8.58 1.60
CA ILE A 47 -11.13 -7.43 2.19
C ILE A 47 -10.48 -7.04 3.52
N GLY A 48 -10.17 -8.02 4.37
CA GLY A 48 -9.49 -7.79 5.65
C GLY A 48 -8.12 -7.13 5.49
N LEU A 49 -7.33 -7.59 4.52
CA LEU A 49 -6.02 -7.00 4.20
C LEU A 49 -6.14 -5.55 3.74
N VAL A 50 -7.05 -5.24 2.81
CA VAL A 50 -7.26 -3.86 2.32
C VAL A 50 -7.66 -2.94 3.47
N ARG A 51 -8.62 -3.35 4.31
CA ARG A 51 -9.06 -2.57 5.47
C ARG A 51 -7.92 -2.33 6.47
N ALA A 52 -7.17 -3.36 6.81
CA ALA A 52 -6.06 -3.25 7.76
C ALA A 52 -4.93 -2.33 7.22
N LEU A 53 -4.64 -2.40 5.90
CA LEU A 53 -3.70 -1.49 5.24
C LEU A 53 -4.23 -0.05 5.23
N GLY A 54 -5.54 0.15 5.06
CA GLY A 54 -6.20 1.45 5.14
C GLY A 54 -6.15 2.06 6.53
N GLU A 55 -6.52 1.29 7.55
CA GLU A 55 -6.45 1.69 8.96
C GLU A 55 -5.02 2.07 9.38
N ALA A 56 -4.02 1.34 8.89
CA ALA A 56 -2.61 1.65 9.10
C ALA A 56 -2.11 2.84 8.25
N GLY A 57 -2.92 3.33 7.30
CA GLY A 57 -2.60 4.48 6.46
C GLY A 57 -1.72 4.19 5.25
N PHE A 58 -1.41 2.91 4.95
CA PHE A 58 -0.55 2.57 3.81
C PHE A 58 -1.25 2.75 2.47
N THR A 59 -2.57 2.52 2.36
CA THR A 59 -3.34 2.78 1.13
C THR A 59 -3.32 4.25 0.72
N ARG A 60 -3.07 5.18 1.64
CA ARG A 60 -2.91 6.61 1.36
C ARG A 60 -1.70 6.95 0.48
N TYR A 61 -0.77 6.03 0.30
CA TYR A 61 0.32 6.18 -0.67
C TYR A 61 -0.12 5.84 -2.11
N ALA A 62 -1.25 5.15 -2.28
CA ALA A 62 -1.79 4.78 -3.59
C ALA A 62 -2.57 5.90 -4.30
N VAL A 63 -2.87 7.00 -3.60
CA VAL A 63 -3.59 8.17 -4.15
C VAL A 63 -2.88 9.47 -3.79
N PRO A 64 -3.04 10.55 -4.58
CA PRO A 64 -2.48 11.86 -4.24
C PRO A 64 -3.26 12.54 -3.09
N ALA A 65 -2.67 13.58 -2.48
CA ALA A 65 -3.27 14.31 -1.36
C ALA A 65 -4.66 14.87 -1.69
N SER A 66 -4.91 15.29 -2.94
CA SER A 66 -6.23 15.72 -3.42
C SER A 66 -7.32 14.64 -3.28
N GLY A 67 -6.93 13.36 -3.26
CA GLY A 67 -7.81 12.22 -3.05
C GLY A 67 -7.73 11.63 -1.62
N GLY A 68 -7.17 12.35 -0.66
CA GLY A 68 -6.98 11.87 0.71
C GLY A 68 -5.66 11.13 0.95
N GLY A 69 -4.76 11.14 -0.03
CA GLY A 69 -3.44 10.52 0.06
C GLY A 69 -2.48 11.24 1.02
N LYS A 70 -1.33 10.63 1.24
CA LYS A 70 -0.30 11.12 2.16
C LYS A 70 0.68 12.09 1.51
N LEU A 71 0.87 11.99 0.20
CA LEU A 71 1.82 12.80 -0.58
C LEU A 71 1.08 13.61 -1.64
N ASP A 72 1.59 14.78 -1.99
CA ASP A 72 0.99 15.66 -3.01
C ASP A 72 0.87 14.97 -4.37
N LYS A 73 1.86 14.13 -4.70
CA LYS A 73 1.92 13.33 -5.92
C LYS A 73 2.22 11.88 -5.59
N LEU A 74 1.85 10.98 -6.49
CA LEU A 74 2.25 9.58 -6.39
C LEU A 74 3.78 9.48 -6.44
N ASP A 75 4.38 8.89 -5.42
CA ASP A 75 5.81 8.59 -5.38
C ASP A 75 6.04 7.10 -5.62
N VAL A 76 6.55 6.79 -6.80
CA VAL A 76 6.80 5.41 -7.25
C VAL A 76 7.77 4.69 -6.30
N ARG A 77 8.74 5.40 -5.71
CA ARG A 77 9.70 4.82 -4.75
C ARG A 77 8.99 4.29 -3.51
N SER A 78 8.09 5.09 -2.94
CA SER A 78 7.25 4.67 -1.80
C SER A 78 6.38 3.47 -2.17
N LEU A 79 5.73 3.49 -3.34
CA LEU A 79 4.91 2.37 -3.82
C LEU A 79 5.73 1.08 -3.96
N CYS A 80 6.93 1.16 -4.57
CA CYS A 80 7.83 0.01 -4.70
C CYS A 80 8.26 -0.56 -3.34
N LEU A 81 8.60 0.31 -2.38
CA LEU A 81 9.01 -0.12 -1.04
C LEU A 81 7.88 -0.81 -0.26
N ILE A 82 6.66 -0.27 -0.34
CA ILE A 82 5.48 -0.88 0.27
C ILE A 82 5.25 -2.26 -0.33
N ARG A 83 5.21 -2.37 -1.65
CA ARG A 83 4.96 -3.62 -2.37
C ARG A 83 6.05 -4.67 -2.11
N GLU A 84 7.31 -4.27 -2.22
CA GLU A 84 8.44 -5.18 -1.95
C GLU A 84 8.40 -5.71 -0.52
N THR A 85 8.10 -4.84 0.44
CA THR A 85 8.03 -5.24 1.84
C THR A 85 6.85 -6.16 2.10
N LEU A 86 5.65 -5.81 1.64
CA LEU A 86 4.47 -6.67 1.78
C LEU A 86 4.67 -8.03 1.12
N GLY A 87 5.23 -8.06 -0.10
CA GLY A 87 5.50 -9.29 -0.86
C GLY A 87 6.49 -10.23 -0.18
N ARG A 88 7.44 -9.69 0.60
CA ARG A 88 8.34 -10.52 1.44
C ARG A 88 7.60 -11.21 2.59
N HIS A 89 6.58 -10.58 3.13
CA HIS A 89 5.77 -11.18 4.20
C HIS A 89 4.71 -12.12 3.65
N HIS A 90 3.95 -11.66 2.64
CA HIS A 90 2.90 -12.48 2.01
C HIS A 90 2.48 -11.92 0.65
N ALA A 91 2.43 -12.77 -0.37
CA ALA A 91 2.09 -12.36 -1.74
C ALA A 91 0.68 -11.73 -1.84
N LEU A 92 -0.30 -12.27 -1.12
CA LEU A 92 -1.67 -11.74 -1.12
C LEU A 92 -1.74 -10.33 -0.51
N ALA A 93 -0.90 -10.01 0.46
CA ALA A 93 -0.84 -8.67 1.05
C ALA A 93 -0.27 -7.63 0.06
N ASP A 94 0.77 -7.99 -0.70
CA ASP A 94 1.25 -7.15 -1.82
C ASP A 94 0.15 -6.97 -2.86
N PHE A 95 -0.50 -8.06 -3.27
CA PHE A 95 -1.54 -8.01 -4.28
C PHE A 95 -2.72 -7.12 -3.86
N ALA A 96 -3.20 -7.26 -2.62
CA ALA A 96 -4.27 -6.44 -2.07
C ALA A 96 -3.93 -4.95 -2.15
N PHE A 97 -2.71 -4.56 -1.78
CA PHE A 97 -2.23 -3.17 -1.91
C PHE A 97 -2.07 -2.74 -3.38
N ALA A 98 -1.45 -3.57 -4.21
CA ALA A 98 -1.15 -3.25 -5.62
C ALA A 98 -2.41 -2.92 -6.41
N ILE A 99 -3.50 -3.67 -6.20
CA ILE A 99 -4.76 -3.46 -6.92
C ILE A 99 -5.40 -2.12 -6.54
N GLN A 100 -5.24 -1.63 -5.32
CA GLN A 100 -5.71 -0.28 -4.95
C GLN A 100 -5.03 0.79 -5.82
N GLY A 101 -3.73 0.72 -6.01
CA GLY A 101 -2.98 1.64 -6.86
C GLY A 101 -3.27 1.49 -8.35
N LEU A 102 -3.38 0.25 -8.84
CA LEU A 102 -3.71 -0.03 -10.24
C LEU A 102 -5.11 0.47 -10.62
N GLY A 103 -6.09 0.25 -9.75
CA GLY A 103 -7.47 0.70 -9.99
C GLY A 103 -7.61 2.22 -9.89
N SER A 104 -6.95 2.86 -8.94
CA SER A 104 -7.07 4.31 -8.70
C SER A 104 -6.13 5.16 -9.56
N GLY A 105 -5.03 4.59 -10.07
CA GLY A 105 -4.02 5.32 -10.83
C GLY A 105 -4.57 6.09 -12.04
N PRO A 106 -5.32 5.48 -12.95
CA PRO A 106 -5.93 6.18 -14.08
C PRO A 106 -6.87 7.31 -13.64
N ILE A 107 -7.63 7.10 -12.57
CA ILE A 107 -8.53 8.12 -12.01
C ILE A 107 -7.72 9.29 -11.42
N SER A 108 -6.63 8.99 -10.70
CA SER A 108 -5.74 10.00 -10.14
C SER A 108 -5.10 10.89 -11.22
N LEU A 109 -4.74 10.28 -12.37
CA LEU A 109 -4.01 10.97 -13.44
C LEU A 109 -4.92 11.65 -14.47
N PHE A 110 -6.07 11.07 -14.77
CA PHE A 110 -6.91 11.45 -15.91
C PHE A 110 -8.40 11.61 -15.58
N GLY A 111 -8.81 11.24 -14.36
CA GLY A 111 -10.21 11.35 -13.95
C GLY A 111 -10.66 12.79 -13.81
N SER A 112 -11.95 13.04 -14.07
CA SER A 112 -12.58 14.33 -13.74
C SER A 112 -12.55 14.57 -12.22
N GLN A 113 -12.73 15.82 -11.82
CA GLN A 113 -12.79 16.18 -10.38
C GLN A 113 -13.88 15.36 -9.65
N ALA A 114 -15.03 15.16 -10.28
CA ALA A 114 -16.12 14.37 -9.71
C ALA A 114 -15.71 12.90 -9.51
N GLN A 115 -15.04 12.28 -10.50
CA GLN A 115 -14.53 10.92 -10.38
C GLN A 115 -13.46 10.80 -9.30
N GLN A 116 -12.52 11.76 -9.22
CA GLN A 116 -11.50 11.77 -8.18
C GLN A 116 -12.13 11.86 -6.78
N GLN A 117 -13.09 12.75 -6.58
CA GLN A 117 -13.80 12.88 -5.31
C GLN A 117 -14.58 11.62 -4.93
N GLN A 118 -15.21 10.97 -5.91
CA GLN A 118 -16.03 9.78 -5.67
C GLN A 118 -15.19 8.54 -5.33
N PHE A 119 -14.05 8.34 -5.99
CA PHE A 119 -13.34 7.06 -5.94
C PHE A 119 -12.03 7.08 -5.14
N LEU A 120 -11.31 8.21 -5.07
CA LEU A 120 -9.99 8.20 -4.44
C LEU A 120 -10.03 8.20 -2.90
N GLN A 121 -11.01 8.87 -2.30
CA GLN A 121 -11.15 8.89 -0.83
C GLN A 121 -11.42 7.49 -0.24
N PRO A 122 -12.35 6.68 -0.80
CA PRO A 122 -12.53 5.30 -0.36
C PRO A 122 -11.24 4.46 -0.49
N VAL A 123 -10.48 4.60 -1.59
CA VAL A 123 -9.20 3.90 -1.75
C VAL A 123 -8.19 4.32 -0.69
N ALA A 124 -8.12 5.61 -0.34
CA ALA A 124 -7.24 6.09 0.72
C ALA A 124 -7.60 5.53 2.10
N ALA A 125 -8.87 5.23 2.33
CA ALA A 125 -9.38 4.71 3.59
C ALA A 125 -9.25 3.18 3.74
N GLY A 126 -9.19 2.45 2.64
CA GLY A 126 -9.09 0.97 2.62
C GLY A 126 -10.41 0.26 2.44
#